data_0508721be95a2bf394e99ecf1e2be630
#
_entry.id   0508721be95a2bf394e99ecf1e2be630
#
_cell.length_a   1.000
_cell.length_b   1.000
_cell.length_c   1.000
_cell.angle_alpha   90.00
_cell.angle_beta   90.00
_cell.angle_gamma   90.00
#
_symmetry.space_group_name_H-M   'P 1'
#
loop_
_entity.id
_entity.type
_entity.pdbx_description
1 polymer ?
#
loop_
_entity_poly.entity_id
_entity_poly.type
_entity_poly.pdbx_seq_one_letter_code
_entity_poly.pdbx_strand_id
1 'polypeptide(L)'
;MSWLAQNFDFTRGDTIVRLIAGVFLVPHIYAKLVGSGTVDFFKAAGFKPPAFWMYVACAIEASVAMSFLSNMYARYFGILGAVHLLIAGAAVYRVSKGKWLWNFGGFEYCVFWAACCLAVAIDA
;
A
#
# COMPACT_ATOMS: atom_id res chain seq x y z
N MET A 1 -16.35 -12.82 23.15
CA MET A 1 -14.97 -12.37 22.90
C MET A 1 -14.97 -10.90 22.55
N SER A 2 -14.06 -10.12 23.13
CA SER A 2 -14.01 -8.68 22.86
C SER A 2 -13.58 -8.38 21.42
N TRP A 3 -13.89 -7.17 20.97
CA TRP A 3 -13.45 -6.71 19.64
C TRP A 3 -11.92 -6.80 19.51
N LEU A 4 -11.18 -6.41 20.55
CA LEU A 4 -9.71 -6.48 20.55
C LEU A 4 -9.22 -7.92 20.40
N ALA A 5 -9.79 -8.86 21.13
CA ALA A 5 -9.37 -10.26 21.05
C ALA A 5 -9.65 -10.85 19.68
N GLN A 6 -10.75 -10.46 19.04
CA GLN A 6 -11.09 -10.95 17.70
C GLN A 6 -10.21 -10.36 16.61
N ASN A 7 -9.85 -9.08 16.72
CA ASN A 7 -9.18 -8.35 15.64
C ASN A 7 -7.66 -8.32 15.79
N PHE A 8 -7.13 -8.70 16.94
CA PHE A 8 -5.69 -8.72 17.21
C PHE A 8 -5.23 -10.10 17.68
N ASP A 9 -5.84 -11.14 17.15
CA ASP A 9 -5.45 -12.52 17.46
C ASP A 9 -4.26 -12.93 16.59
N PHE A 10 -3.06 -12.81 17.14
CA PHE A 10 -1.80 -13.11 16.43
C PHE A 10 -1.57 -14.61 16.21
N THR A 11 -2.49 -15.47 16.66
CA THR A 11 -2.45 -16.90 16.29
C THR A 11 -3.04 -17.16 14.93
N ARG A 12 -3.65 -16.14 14.30
CA ARG A 12 -4.25 -16.23 12.98
C ARG A 12 -3.37 -15.55 11.95
N GLY A 13 -3.09 -16.27 10.85
CA GLY A 13 -2.26 -15.72 9.76
C GLY A 13 -2.91 -14.53 9.06
N ASP A 14 -4.23 -14.51 8.91
CA ASP A 14 -4.94 -13.41 8.29
C ASP A 14 -4.81 -12.11 9.11
N THR A 15 -4.80 -12.21 10.43
CA THR A 15 -4.55 -11.06 11.32
C THR A 15 -3.15 -10.51 11.10
N ILE A 16 -2.15 -11.37 11.03
CA ILE A 16 -0.75 -10.97 10.82
C ILE A 16 -0.59 -10.26 9.49
N VAL A 17 -1.13 -10.83 8.41
CA VAL A 17 -1.05 -10.23 7.06
C VAL A 17 -1.72 -8.86 7.05
N ARG A 18 -2.90 -8.75 7.63
CA ARG A 18 -3.66 -7.49 7.69
C ARG A 18 -2.88 -6.40 8.41
N LEU A 19 -2.36 -6.71 9.58
CA LEU A 19 -1.64 -5.72 10.40
C LEU A 19 -0.32 -5.32 9.76
N ILE A 20 0.43 -6.27 9.21
CA ILE A 20 1.70 -5.96 8.53
C ILE A 20 1.45 -5.12 7.29
N ALA A 21 0.48 -5.49 6.47
CA ALA A 21 0.16 -4.75 5.25
C ALA A 21 -0.22 -3.30 5.57
N GLY A 22 -0.94 -3.09 6.67
CA GLY A 22 -1.32 -1.75 7.12
C GLY A 22 -0.17 -0.96 7.72
N VAL A 23 0.56 -1.55 8.65
CA VAL A 23 1.67 -0.87 9.34
C VAL A 23 2.77 -0.47 8.36
N PHE A 24 3.07 -1.32 7.40
CA PHE A 24 4.15 -1.07 6.44
C PHE A 24 3.82 0.05 5.45
N LEU A 25 2.57 0.46 5.34
CA LEU A 25 2.21 1.65 4.56
C LEU A 25 2.68 2.94 5.23
N VAL A 26 2.78 2.96 6.55
CA VAL A 26 3.11 4.18 7.29
C VAL A 26 4.47 4.77 6.88
N PRO A 27 5.57 3.99 6.80
CA PRO A 27 6.84 4.52 6.31
C PRO A 27 6.77 5.06 4.88
N HIS A 28 5.95 4.46 4.02
CA HIS A 28 5.77 4.94 2.65
C HIS A 28 5.05 6.29 2.60
N ILE A 29 4.05 6.47 3.46
CA ILE A 29 3.36 7.77 3.60
C ILE A 29 4.35 8.83 4.10
N TYR A 30 5.09 8.48 5.14
CA TYR A 30 6.09 9.39 5.73
C TYR A 30 7.13 9.80 4.69
N ALA A 31 7.66 8.85 3.92
CA ALA A 31 8.66 9.13 2.90
C ALA A 31 8.13 10.08 1.82
N LYS A 32 6.83 9.94 1.45
CA LYS A 32 6.22 10.86 0.49
C LYS A 32 6.10 12.27 1.02
N LEU A 33 5.76 12.41 2.31
CA LEU A 33 5.51 13.73 2.90
C LEU A 33 6.79 14.50 3.20
N VAL A 34 7.89 13.82 3.57
CA VAL A 34 9.14 14.45 3.99
C VAL A 34 10.28 14.25 3.00
N GLY A 35 10.18 13.29 2.08
CA GLY A 35 11.23 13.00 1.12
C GLY A 35 11.21 13.98 -0.05
N SER A 36 12.41 14.33 -0.55
CA SER A 36 12.54 15.28 -1.66
C SER A 36 12.42 14.64 -3.04
N GLY A 37 12.59 13.31 -3.14
CA GLY A 37 12.62 12.62 -4.44
C GLY A 37 11.27 12.09 -4.92
N THR A 38 10.25 12.09 -4.09
CA THR A 38 8.97 11.43 -4.40
C THR A 38 8.19 12.19 -5.48
N VAL A 39 8.19 13.53 -5.43
CA VAL A 39 7.54 14.33 -6.47
C VAL A 39 8.19 14.08 -7.82
N ASP A 40 9.52 13.99 -7.85
CA ASP A 40 10.27 13.69 -9.07
C ASP A 40 9.92 12.31 -9.62
N PHE A 41 9.70 11.33 -8.75
CA PHE A 41 9.24 9.99 -9.15
C PHE A 41 7.86 10.08 -9.83
N PHE A 42 6.91 10.79 -9.23
CA PHE A 42 5.58 10.96 -9.82
C PHE A 42 5.64 11.67 -11.16
N LYS A 43 6.51 12.67 -11.28
CA LYS A 43 6.73 13.36 -12.54
C LYS A 43 7.30 12.42 -13.61
N ALA A 44 8.31 11.63 -13.25
CA ALA A 44 8.92 10.65 -14.16
C ALA A 44 7.92 9.58 -14.60
N ALA A 45 7.01 9.20 -13.72
CA ALA A 45 5.96 8.23 -14.04
C ALA A 45 4.86 8.80 -14.94
N GLY A 46 4.83 10.11 -15.16
CA GLY A 46 3.87 10.74 -16.06
C GLY A 46 2.65 11.35 -15.37
N PHE A 47 2.63 11.46 -14.06
CA PHE A 47 1.53 12.09 -13.33
C PHE A 47 1.61 13.60 -13.44
N LYS A 48 0.48 14.23 -13.75
CA LYS A 48 0.38 15.70 -13.91
C LYS A 48 -0.89 16.21 -13.22
N PRO A 49 -0.79 17.12 -12.22
CA PRO A 49 0.43 17.59 -11.57
C PRO A 49 1.00 16.53 -10.61
N PRO A 50 2.33 16.34 -10.56
CA PRO A 50 2.90 15.22 -9.77
C PRO A 50 2.65 15.35 -8.27
N ALA A 51 2.75 16.56 -7.71
CA ALA A 51 2.53 16.74 -6.28
C ALA A 51 1.08 16.44 -5.88
N PHE A 52 0.11 16.80 -6.69
CA PHE A 52 -1.30 16.49 -6.43
C PHE A 52 -1.52 14.97 -6.31
N TRP A 53 -1.01 14.22 -7.28
CA TRP A 53 -1.18 12.76 -7.28
C TRP A 53 -0.40 12.08 -6.16
N MET A 54 0.74 12.66 -5.76
CA MET A 54 1.47 12.17 -4.58
C MET A 54 0.62 12.30 -3.32
N TYR A 55 -0.07 13.42 -3.13
CA TYR A 55 -0.93 13.61 -1.96
C TYR A 55 -2.18 12.73 -2.04
N VAL A 56 -2.72 12.49 -3.24
CA VAL A 56 -3.81 11.51 -3.43
C VAL A 56 -3.35 10.12 -3.00
N ALA A 57 -2.14 9.72 -3.40
CA ALA A 57 -1.58 8.42 -2.99
C ALA A 57 -1.43 8.35 -1.47
N CYS A 58 -0.97 9.42 -0.83
CA CYS A 58 -0.87 9.47 0.64
C CYS A 58 -2.24 9.29 1.30
N ALA A 59 -3.27 9.94 0.78
CA ALA A 59 -4.62 9.84 1.33
C ALA A 59 -5.18 8.42 1.18
N ILE A 60 -4.95 7.78 0.04
CA ILE A 60 -5.37 6.39 -0.19
C ILE A 60 -4.63 5.45 0.77
N GLU A 61 -3.32 5.58 0.87
CA GLU A 61 -2.51 4.72 1.74
C GLU A 61 -2.86 4.90 3.21
N ALA A 62 -3.10 6.14 3.65
CA ALA A 62 -3.54 6.41 5.01
C ALA A 62 -4.90 5.77 5.30
N SER A 63 -5.83 5.86 4.36
CA SER A 63 -7.17 5.24 4.50
C SER A 63 -7.08 3.72 4.60
N VAL A 64 -6.26 3.10 3.76
CA VAL A 64 -6.04 1.65 3.78
C VAL A 64 -5.38 1.23 5.09
N ALA A 65 -4.35 1.96 5.54
CA ALA A 65 -3.66 1.68 6.79
C ALA A 65 -4.62 1.76 7.98
N MET A 66 -5.45 2.80 8.05
CA MET A 66 -6.43 2.94 9.12
C MET A 66 -7.44 1.81 9.12
N SER A 67 -7.94 1.41 7.94
CA SER A 67 -8.87 0.30 7.79
C SER A 67 -8.24 -1.01 8.28
N PHE A 68 -7.02 -1.28 7.88
CA PHE A 68 -6.34 -2.54 8.22
C PHE A 68 -6.00 -2.61 9.71
N LEU A 69 -5.57 -1.50 10.31
CA LEU A 69 -5.23 -1.46 11.73
C LEU A 69 -6.46 -1.57 12.63
N SER A 70 -7.59 -0.99 12.20
CA SER A 70 -8.84 -1.05 12.96
C SER A 70 -9.73 -2.23 12.57
N ASN A 71 -9.43 -2.91 11.47
CA ASN A 71 -10.26 -3.96 10.87
C ASN A 71 -11.69 -3.48 10.58
N MET A 72 -11.81 -2.25 10.12
CA MET A 72 -13.10 -1.67 9.72
C MET A 72 -13.12 -1.47 8.22
N TYR A 73 -14.16 -2.01 7.56
CA TYR A 73 -14.30 -1.92 6.10
C TYR A 73 -13.13 -2.51 5.33
N ALA A 74 -12.45 -3.54 5.91
CA ALA A 74 -11.23 -4.10 5.34
C ALA A 74 -11.45 -4.72 3.95
N ARG A 75 -12.65 -5.22 3.66
CA ARG A 75 -12.96 -5.75 2.33
C ARG A 75 -12.80 -4.66 1.26
N TYR A 76 -13.40 -3.51 1.49
CA TYR A 76 -13.41 -2.42 0.50
C TYR A 76 -12.04 -1.76 0.39
N PHE A 77 -11.41 -1.49 1.53
CA PHE A 77 -10.08 -0.87 1.54
C PHE A 77 -9.00 -1.85 1.10
N GLY A 78 -9.19 -3.15 1.29
CA GLY A 78 -8.28 -4.16 0.73
C GLY A 78 -8.30 -4.14 -0.79
N ILE A 79 -9.47 -4.04 -1.40
CA ILE A 79 -9.61 -3.91 -2.86
C ILE A 79 -8.97 -2.60 -3.32
N LEU A 80 -9.26 -1.49 -2.64
CA LEU A 80 -8.68 -0.19 -2.97
C LEU A 80 -7.16 -0.24 -2.89
N GLY A 81 -6.61 -0.84 -1.83
CA GLY A 81 -5.17 -0.99 -1.64
C GLY A 81 -4.54 -1.83 -2.74
N ALA A 82 -5.19 -2.94 -3.12
CA ALA A 82 -4.70 -3.80 -4.19
C ALA A 82 -4.63 -3.05 -5.52
N VAL A 83 -5.69 -2.33 -5.88
CA VAL A 83 -5.72 -1.53 -7.11
C VAL A 83 -4.66 -0.43 -7.07
N HIS A 84 -4.56 0.28 -5.93
CA HIS A 84 -3.57 1.34 -5.75
C HIS A 84 -2.14 0.81 -5.93
N LEU A 85 -1.83 -0.34 -5.32
CA LEU A 85 -0.48 -0.92 -5.40
C LEU A 85 -0.18 -1.48 -6.78
N LEU A 86 -1.17 -1.97 -7.52
CA LEU A 86 -0.95 -2.35 -8.92
C LEU A 86 -0.66 -1.13 -9.78
N ILE A 87 -1.34 -0.02 -9.55
CA ILE A 87 -1.06 1.24 -10.24
C ILE A 87 0.34 1.75 -9.86
N ALA A 88 0.69 1.69 -8.57
CA ALA A 88 2.03 2.04 -8.10
C ALA A 88 3.09 1.14 -8.74
N GLY A 89 2.81 -0.15 -8.86
CA GLY A 89 3.69 -1.10 -9.54
C GLY A 89 3.89 -0.75 -11.01
N ALA A 90 2.82 -0.34 -11.70
CA ALA A 90 2.93 0.12 -13.09
C ALA A 90 3.79 1.38 -13.19
N ALA A 91 3.67 2.30 -12.23
CA ALA A 91 4.51 3.50 -12.18
C ALA A 91 5.97 3.14 -11.96
N VAL A 92 6.26 2.23 -11.03
CA VAL A 92 7.63 1.74 -10.79
C VAL A 92 8.18 1.03 -12.03
N TYR A 93 7.36 0.20 -12.68
CA TYR A 93 7.74 -0.46 -13.93
C TYR A 93 8.19 0.56 -14.97
N ARG A 94 7.43 1.64 -15.13
CA ARG A 94 7.73 2.69 -16.11
C ARG A 94 9.03 3.42 -15.77
N VAL A 95 9.20 3.82 -14.51
CA VAL A 95 10.36 4.59 -14.06
C VAL A 95 11.63 3.73 -14.04
N SER A 96 11.50 2.46 -13.61
CA SER A 96 12.63 1.53 -13.53
C SER A 96 12.97 0.85 -14.86
N LYS A 97 12.18 1.11 -15.90
CA LYS A 97 12.34 0.48 -17.23
C LYS A 97 12.18 -1.03 -17.17
N GLY A 98 11.18 -1.50 -16.41
CA GLY A 98 10.80 -2.90 -16.35
C GLY A 98 11.57 -3.76 -15.36
N LYS A 99 12.34 -3.18 -14.44
CA LYS A 99 13.03 -3.96 -13.41
C LYS A 99 12.04 -4.61 -12.47
N TRP A 100 12.28 -5.88 -12.17
CA TRP A 100 11.42 -6.67 -11.28
C TRP A 100 11.91 -6.65 -9.84
N LEU A 101 13.21 -6.92 -9.62
CA LEU A 101 13.74 -7.11 -8.28
C LEU A 101 13.76 -5.80 -7.48
N TRP A 102 13.32 -5.87 -6.23
CA TRP A 102 13.19 -4.70 -5.34
C TRP A 102 14.54 -3.99 -5.09
N ASN A 103 15.63 -4.74 -5.01
CA ASN A 103 16.95 -4.18 -4.73
C ASN A 103 17.54 -3.41 -5.91
N PHE A 104 16.95 -3.53 -7.09
CA PHE A 104 17.30 -2.74 -8.28
C PHE A 104 16.22 -1.68 -8.58
N GLY A 105 15.35 -1.38 -7.59
CA GLY A 105 14.28 -0.42 -7.77
C GLY A 105 13.09 -0.97 -8.54
N GLY A 106 12.91 -2.30 -8.56
CA GLY A 106 11.87 -2.96 -9.32
C GLY A 106 10.50 -2.98 -8.62
N PHE A 107 9.49 -3.48 -9.33
CA PHE A 107 8.09 -3.39 -8.92
C PHE A 107 7.55 -4.64 -8.21
N GLU A 108 8.39 -5.66 -7.92
CA GLU A 108 7.91 -6.90 -7.30
C GLU A 108 7.22 -6.66 -5.96
N TYR A 109 7.74 -5.72 -5.14
CA TYR A 109 7.16 -5.44 -3.83
C TYR A 109 5.74 -4.90 -3.94
N CYS A 110 5.46 -4.12 -4.98
CA CYS A 110 4.11 -3.60 -5.23
C CYS A 110 3.14 -4.74 -5.56
N VAL A 111 3.57 -5.70 -6.37
CA VAL A 111 2.75 -6.86 -6.73
C VAL A 111 2.50 -7.74 -5.52
N PHE A 112 3.54 -8.03 -4.74
CA PHE A 112 3.41 -8.82 -3.52
C PHE A 112 2.46 -8.14 -2.54
N TRP A 113 2.62 -6.84 -2.35
CA TRP A 113 1.79 -6.08 -1.42
C TRP A 113 0.34 -6.00 -1.89
N ALA A 114 0.12 -5.84 -3.20
CA ALA A 114 -1.22 -5.86 -3.78
C ALA A 114 -1.90 -7.21 -3.51
N ALA A 115 -1.16 -8.31 -3.63
CA ALA A 115 -1.68 -9.64 -3.32
C ALA A 115 -2.04 -9.76 -1.84
N CYS A 116 -1.25 -9.18 -0.93
CA CYS A 116 -1.57 -9.15 0.49
C CYS A 116 -2.85 -8.35 0.77
N CYS A 117 -3.03 -7.20 0.13
CA CYS A 117 -4.25 -6.42 0.26
C CYS A 117 -5.48 -7.18 -0.25
N LEU A 118 -5.33 -7.89 -1.36
CA LEU A 118 -6.41 -8.72 -1.90
C LEU A 118 -6.76 -9.85 -0.93
N ALA A 119 -5.76 -10.49 -0.33
CA ALA A 119 -5.99 -11.53 0.68
C ALA A 119 -6.77 -10.98 1.87
N VAL A 120 -6.42 -9.78 2.35
CA VAL A 120 -7.15 -9.11 3.42
C VAL A 120 -8.61 -8.89 3.01
N ALA A 121 -8.85 -8.43 1.79
CA ALA A 121 -10.22 -8.18 1.30
C ALA A 121 -11.04 -9.48 1.23
N ILE A 122 -10.43 -10.58 0.83
CA ILE A 122 -11.10 -11.89 0.71
C ILE A 122 -11.48 -12.42 2.09
N ASP A 123 -10.62 -12.24 3.08
CA ASP A 123 -10.83 -12.75 4.44
C ASP A 123 -11.73 -11.84 5.29
N ALA A 124 -12.03 -10.65 4.81
CA ALA A 124 -12.83 -9.68 5.55
C ALA A 124 -14.33 -9.98 5.51
#